data_320a57eef58848189c9b6bde8699d8cf
#
_entry.id   320a57eef58848189c9b6bde8699d8cf
#
_cell.length_a   1.000
_cell.length_b   1.000
_cell.length_c   1.000
_cell.angle_alpha   90.00
_cell.angle_beta   90.00
_cell.angle_gamma   90.00
#
_symmetry.space_group_name_H-M   'P 1'
#
loop_
_entity.id
_entity.type
_entity.pdbx_description
1 polymer ?
#
loop_
_entity_poly.entity_id
_entity_poly.type
_entity_poly.pdbx_seq_one_letter_code
_entity_poly.pdbx_strand_id
1 'polypeptide(L)' 'MLVIILDSCNNQTPLEIEASEKVSDLIFKLRKKRGINSKIILHYNGKVLKENDQIQKYEIEDQSQIVYIGTFLSGLFKFK' A
#
# COMPACT_ATOMS: atom_id res chain seq x y z
N MET A 1 -13.47 -4.28 -5.06
CA MET A 1 -12.69 -5.49 -4.72
C MET A 1 -11.94 -5.27 -3.42
N LEU A 2 -11.64 -6.34 -2.77
CA LEU A 2 -10.92 -6.30 -1.49
C LEU A 2 -9.43 -6.53 -1.74
N VAL A 3 -8.60 -5.67 -1.15
CA VAL A 3 -7.15 -5.91 -1.16
C VAL A 3 -6.69 -6.01 0.28
N ILE A 4 -5.59 -6.71 0.49
CA ILE A 4 -5.06 -6.94 1.83
C ILE A 4 -3.68 -6.32 1.90
N ILE A 5 -3.53 -5.36 2.80
CA ILE A 5 -2.26 -4.66 2.96
C ILE A 5 -1.46 -5.36 4.07
N LEU A 6 -0.25 -5.78 3.72
CA LEU A 6 0.65 -6.44 4.67
C LEU A 6 1.76 -5.47 5.06
N ASP A 7 2.01 -5.34 6.35
CA ASP A 7 3.15 -4.54 6.80
C ASP A 7 4.31 -5.44 7.19
N SER A 8 5.40 -4.84 7.66
CA SER A 8 6.62 -5.58 7.98
C SER A 8 6.45 -6.53 9.16
N CYS A 9 5.39 -6.35 9.94
CA CYS A 9 5.09 -7.22 11.07
C CYS A 9 4.06 -8.28 10.72
N ASN A 10 3.73 -8.42 9.44
CA ASN A 10 2.73 -9.36 8.94
C ASN A 10 1.32 -9.03 9.41
N ASN A 11 1.07 -7.80 9.82
CA ASN A 11 -0.29 -7.37 10.10
C ASN A 11 -1.02 -7.18 8.79
N GLN A 12 -2.26 -7.66 8.75
CA GLN A 12 -3.07 -7.60 7.55
C GLN A 12 -4.17 -6.56 7.73
N THR A 13 -4.29 -5.67 6.77
CA THR A 13 -5.34 -4.65 6.79
C THR A 13 -6.15 -4.78 5.51
N PRO A 14 -7.38 -5.28 5.59
CA PRO A 14 -8.22 -5.36 4.39
C PRO A 14 -8.82 -4.01 4.05
N LEU A 15 -8.80 -3.66 2.78
CA LEU A 15 -9.35 -2.41 2.30
C LEU A 15 -10.12 -2.64 1.02
N GLU A 16 -11.25 -1.93 0.88
CA GLU A 16 -12.03 -1.95 -0.35
C GLU A 16 -11.52 -0.88 -1.29
N ILE A 17 -11.33 -1.25 -2.54
CA ILE A 17 -10.86 -0.32 -3.57
C ILE A 17 -11.47 -0.73 -4.91
N GLU A 18 -11.73 0.26 -5.77
CA GLU A 18 -12.19 -0.01 -7.12
C GLU A 18 -11.02 -0.04 -8.07
N ALA A 19 -11.12 -0.86 -9.10
CA ALA A 19 -10.03 -0.98 -10.07
C ALA A 19 -9.73 0.34 -10.75
N SER A 20 -10.72 1.19 -10.91
CA SER A 20 -10.56 2.51 -11.54
C SER A 20 -9.96 3.55 -10.62
N GLU A 21 -9.89 3.28 -9.32
CA GLU A 21 -9.29 4.23 -8.39
C GLU A 21 -7.78 4.23 -8.53
N LYS A 22 -7.15 5.28 -8.02
CA LYS A 22 -5.70 5.40 -8.10
C LYS A 22 -5.03 4.82 -6.87
N VAL A 23 -3.75 4.54 -7.01
CA VAL A 23 -2.95 4.08 -5.88
C VAL A 23 -3.01 5.10 -4.74
N SER A 24 -3.04 6.40 -5.07
CA SER A 24 -3.16 7.45 -4.05
C SER A 24 -4.42 7.29 -3.22
N ASP A 25 -5.51 6.84 -3.82
CA ASP A 25 -6.75 6.59 -3.07
C ASP A 25 -6.58 5.45 -2.09
N LEU A 26 -5.87 4.40 -2.50
CA LEU A 26 -5.61 3.28 -1.62
C LEU A 26 -4.71 3.71 -0.45
N ILE A 27 -3.69 4.51 -0.74
CA ILE A 27 -2.81 5.03 0.30
C ILE A 27 -3.60 5.88 1.29
N PHE A 28 -4.52 6.71 0.79
CA PHE A 28 -5.34 7.55 1.65
C PHE A 28 -6.20 6.69 2.58
N LYS A 29 -6.81 5.64 2.04
CA LYS A 29 -7.63 4.75 2.85
C LYS A 29 -6.81 4.03 3.91
N LEU A 30 -5.61 3.59 3.54
CA LEU A 30 -4.72 2.92 4.49
C LEU A 30 -4.29 3.88 5.60
N ARG A 31 -3.94 5.11 5.20
CA ARG A 31 -3.50 6.12 6.16
C ARG A 31 -4.59 6.40 7.20
N LYS A 32 -5.82 6.52 6.75
CA LYS A 32 -6.94 6.78 7.66
C LYS A 32 -7.20 5.57 8.55
N LYS A 33 -7.14 4.38 7.96
CA LYS A 33 -7.47 3.17 8.72
C LYS A 33 -6.44 2.89 9.81
N ARG A 34 -5.17 3.11 9.52
CA ARG A 34 -4.08 2.78 10.44
C ARG A 34 -3.54 3.98 11.20
N GLY A 35 -3.99 5.19 10.87
CA GLY A 35 -3.48 6.39 11.52
C GLY A 35 -2.02 6.65 11.20
N ILE A 36 -1.58 6.33 10.00
CA ILE A 36 -0.18 6.47 9.59
C ILE A 36 0.06 7.89 9.11
N ASN A 37 1.09 8.54 9.66
CA ASN A 37 1.45 9.90 9.27
C ASN A 37 2.68 9.98 8.41
N SER A 38 3.46 8.92 8.32
CA SER A 38 4.65 8.90 7.50
C SER A 38 4.27 8.56 6.07
N LYS A 39 5.22 8.75 5.16
CA LYS A 39 5.00 8.40 3.76
C LYS A 39 4.82 6.91 3.63
N ILE A 40 3.93 6.51 2.74
CA ILE A 40 3.60 5.11 2.51
C ILE A 40 4.04 4.71 1.11
N ILE A 41 4.76 3.60 1.02
CA ILE A 41 5.16 3.01 -0.25
C ILE A 41 4.54 1.63 -0.32
N LEU A 42 3.85 1.35 -1.42
CA LEU A 42 3.20 0.06 -1.63
C LEU A 42 3.89 -0.70 -2.74
N HIS A 43 4.00 -2.00 -2.54
CA HIS A 43 4.59 -2.92 -3.50
C HIS A 43 3.59 -4.01 -3.84
N TYR A 44 3.54 -4.37 -5.10
CA TYR A 44 2.73 -5.49 -5.51
C TYR A 44 3.48 -6.26 -6.59
N ASN A 45 3.65 -7.55 -6.35
CA ASN A 45 4.28 -8.44 -7.33
C ASN A 45 5.66 -7.94 -7.75
N GLY A 46 6.43 -7.43 -6.77
CA GLY A 46 7.78 -6.96 -7.00
C GLY A 46 7.89 -5.56 -7.59
N LYS A 47 6.78 -4.86 -7.74
CA LYS A 47 6.78 -3.52 -8.31
C LYS A 47 6.30 -2.49 -7.32
N VAL A 48 6.95 -1.33 -7.31
CA VAL A 48 6.48 -0.19 -6.52
C VAL A 48 5.26 0.40 -7.22
N LEU A 49 4.19 0.60 -6.47
CA LEU A 49 2.96 1.18 -7.02
C LEU A 49 3.09 2.68 -7.03
N LYS A 50 2.91 3.29 -8.21
CA LYS A 50 3.00 4.73 -8.36
C LYS A 50 1.66 5.37 -8.03
N GLU A 51 1.70 6.47 -7.28
CA GLU A 51 0.49 7.08 -6.74
C GLU A 51 -0.49 7.54 -7.80
N ASN A 52 0.01 7.99 -8.93
CA ASN A 52 -0.87 8.51 -9.98
C ASN A 52 -1.45 7.44 -10.90
N ASP A 53 -1.01 6.21 -10.75
CA ASP A 53 -1.50 5.11 -11.57
C ASP A 53 -2.80 4.54 -10.99
N GLN A 54 -3.62 4.02 -11.87
CA GLN A 54 -4.83 3.33 -11.44
C GLN A 54 -4.49 1.94 -10.95
N ILE A 55 -5.32 1.44 -10.04
CA ILE A 55 -5.13 0.10 -9.48
C ILE A 55 -5.12 -0.95 -10.58
N GLN A 56 -6.00 -0.80 -11.58
CA GLN A 56 -6.10 -1.79 -12.64
C GLN A 56 -4.86 -1.89 -13.51
N LYS A 57 -4.02 -0.87 -13.50
CA LYS A 57 -2.79 -0.90 -14.27
C LYS A 57 -1.86 -2.04 -13.83
N TYR A 58 -1.92 -2.40 -12.56
CA TYR A 58 -1.05 -3.41 -11.99
C TYR A 58 -1.68 -4.80 -11.97
N GLU A 59 -2.86 -4.94 -12.56
CA GLU A 59 -3.58 -6.21 -12.60
C GLU A 59 -3.85 -6.76 -11.20
N ILE A 60 -4.10 -5.86 -10.27
CA ILE A 60 -4.44 -6.21 -8.91
C ILE A 60 -5.87 -6.75 -8.89
N GLU A 61 -6.04 -7.92 -8.28
CA GLU A 61 -7.31 -8.61 -8.26
C GLU A 61 -7.88 -8.66 -6.86
N ASP A 62 -9.13 -9.11 -6.76
CA ASP A 62 -9.77 -9.29 -5.49
C ASP A 62 -8.92 -10.19 -4.59
N GLN A 63 -8.73 -9.77 -3.35
CA GLN A 63 -7.96 -10.46 -2.33
C GLN A 63 -6.46 -10.50 -2.60
N SER A 64 -5.97 -9.65 -3.50
CA SER A 64 -4.54 -9.49 -3.71
C SER A 64 -3.88 -8.94 -2.45
N GLN A 65 -2.64 -9.38 -2.21
CA GLN A 65 -1.85 -8.92 -1.08
C GLN A 65 -0.87 -7.86 -1.57
N ILE A 66 -0.94 -6.69 -0.95
CA ILE A 66 -0.08 -5.55 -1.30
C ILE A 66 0.79 -5.25 -0.09
N VAL A 67 2.09 -5.16 -0.31
CA VAL A 67 3.04 -4.96 0.78
C VAL A 67 3.20 -3.46 1.05
N TYR A 68 3.10 -3.07 2.31
CA TYR A 68 3.28 -1.70 2.75
C TYR A 68 4.66 -1.55 3.38
N ILE A 69 5.40 -0.55 2.91
CA ILE A 69 6.70 -0.21 3.46
C ILE A 69 6.64 1.25 3.87
N GLY A 70 6.86 1.52 5.15
CA GLY A 70 6.86 2.88 5.63
C GLY A 70 8.22 3.52 5.49
N THR A 71 8.27 4.73 4.98
CA THR A 71 9.53 5.45 4.82
C THR A 71 10.16 5.80 6.14
N PHE A 72 9.38 5.81 7.19
CA PHE A 72 9.93 5.99 8.52
C PHE A 72 11.04 4.98 8.80
N LEU A 73 10.81 3.74 8.41
CA LEU A 73 11.80 2.70 8.59
C LEU A 73 13.06 2.96 7.78
N SER A 74 12.90 3.52 6.60
CA SER A 74 14.05 3.89 5.79
C SER A 74 14.92 4.89 6.51
N GLY A 75 14.31 5.81 7.23
CA GLY A 75 15.05 6.77 8.02
C GLY A 75 15.87 6.10 9.10
N LEU A 76 15.36 5.04 9.69
CA LEU A 76 16.07 4.33 10.72
C LEU A 76 17.31 3.64 10.19
N PHE A 77 17.29 3.22 8.97
CA PHE A 77 18.42 2.51 8.40
C PHE A 77 19.61 3.40 8.10
N LYS A 78 19.39 4.69 8.06
CA LYS A 78 20.44 5.60 7.63
C LYS A 78 21.60 5.69 8.59
N PHE A 79 21.36 5.34 9.82
CA PHE A 79 22.43 5.46 10.80
C PHE A 79 23.05 4.12 11.17
N LYS A 80 22.81 3.16 10.38
CA LYS A 80 23.43 1.86 10.61
C LYS A 80 24.87 1.81 10.17
#